data_ed1e60d35dba7cfcb38a5ce47b48b5cb
#
_entry.id   ed1e60d35dba7cfcb38a5ce47b48b5cb
#
_cell.length_a   1.000
_cell.length_b   1.000
_cell.length_c   1.000
_cell.angle_alpha   90.00
_cell.angle_beta   90.00
_cell.angle_gamma   90.00
#
_symmetry.space_group_name_H-M   'P 1'
#
loop_
_entity.id
_entity.type
_entity.pdbx_description
1 polymer ?
#
loop_
_entity_poly.entity_id
_entity_poly.type
_entity_poly.pdbx_seq_one_letter_code
_entity_poly.pdbx_strand_id
1 'polypeptide(L)'
;MTIKNEIKHLKRKIDKNFFQKDYTSISDIKDYQVKISKNPRPRLNLLITSMNSQDVYAGIKSAVDFFVKFKKFDIDLRIIVMGKRIDESSLYPVPDFTFIKDYPIENDNDSKIICDSSKNCSSLFIRERDYFLSTMWFTAYNADSILNKQEKLFGKRMPMVYLIQDYEPGFYPWSSEYLLAESTYHLENQLVVFNSRYLKDYFDKNGYVFEKSFYFDPVLNENLRNVLNLNGNSNIERKNRILFYGRPSKARNAFQLICMALEKWSLLDENSSQWEIYSAGEDLKDVKLKNNLVIKSLGKMSVENYAKFMLESKIGISLMVSPHPSYPPLEMATFGMKVLTNSFVTKDISDFNENIKSIEHININRLAEELHRLTTAQTDYKVLKNDNYVNGVSQIDTIVDNIGLYLKFQKCEV
;
A
#
# COMPACT_ATOMS: atom_id res chain seq x y z
N MET A 1 19.25 50.54 -2.15
CA MET A 1 18.73 49.23 -2.48
C MET A 1 19.84 48.22 -2.28
N THR A 2 19.75 47.33 -1.32
CA THR A 2 20.86 46.51 -0.84
C THR A 2 21.08 45.29 -1.76
N ILE A 3 22.34 44.96 -2.01
CA ILE A 3 22.80 43.78 -2.80
C ILE A 3 22.02 42.49 -2.47
N LYS A 4 21.54 42.34 -1.24
CA LYS A 4 20.64 41.27 -0.82
C LYS A 4 19.30 41.23 -1.59
N ASN A 5 18.75 42.38 -1.96
CA ASN A 5 17.50 42.47 -2.72
C ASN A 5 17.70 42.14 -4.20
N GLU A 6 18.86 42.48 -4.74
CA GLU A 6 19.21 42.12 -6.14
C GLU A 6 19.47 40.63 -6.27
N ILE A 7 20.18 40.02 -5.30
CA ILE A 7 20.38 38.55 -5.27
C ILE A 7 19.06 37.84 -5.12
N LYS A 8 18.11 38.32 -4.32
CA LYS A 8 16.78 37.77 -4.15
C LYS A 8 15.93 37.94 -5.42
N HIS A 9 16.12 39.03 -6.14
CA HIS A 9 15.43 39.27 -7.42
C HIS A 9 16.03 38.44 -8.55
N LEU A 10 17.37 38.25 -8.56
CA LEU A 10 18.06 37.37 -9.50
C LEU A 10 17.69 35.89 -9.24
N LYS A 11 17.68 35.44 -7.99
CA LYS A 11 17.17 34.09 -7.63
C LYS A 11 15.73 33.89 -8.09
N ARG A 12 14.84 34.84 -7.83
CA ARG A 12 13.45 34.77 -8.32
C ARG A 12 13.33 34.80 -9.87
N LYS A 13 14.23 35.48 -10.57
CA LYS A 13 14.27 35.44 -12.06
C LYS A 13 14.86 34.15 -12.58
N ILE A 14 15.90 33.61 -11.92
CA ILE A 14 16.50 32.32 -12.28
C ILE A 14 15.47 31.20 -12.00
N ASP A 15 14.80 31.21 -10.84
CA ASP A 15 13.73 30.24 -10.52
C ASP A 15 12.52 30.36 -11.51
N LYS A 16 12.22 31.55 -12.02
CA LYS A 16 11.15 31.72 -13.02
C LYS A 16 11.54 31.28 -14.43
N ASN A 17 12.81 31.36 -14.80
CA ASN A 17 13.25 31.07 -16.17
C ASN A 17 13.86 29.66 -16.33
N PHE A 18 14.24 28.97 -15.22
CA PHE A 18 14.87 27.65 -15.31
C PHE A 18 13.90 26.47 -15.14
N PHE A 19 12.71 26.72 -14.62
CA PHE A 19 11.62 25.71 -14.56
C PHE A 19 10.32 26.36 -15.02
N GLN A 20 10.13 26.45 -16.30
CA GLN A 20 8.78 26.57 -16.82
C GLN A 20 8.09 25.25 -16.45
N LYS A 21 7.36 25.28 -15.31
CA LYS A 21 6.61 24.13 -14.84
C LYS A 21 5.64 23.77 -15.96
N ASP A 22 5.76 22.56 -16.49
CA ASP A 22 4.79 22.05 -17.42
C ASP A 22 3.46 21.84 -16.68
N TYR A 23 2.49 22.69 -16.96
CA TYR A 23 1.14 22.60 -16.38
C TYR A 23 0.19 21.74 -17.21
N THR A 24 0.66 21.18 -18.33
CA THR A 24 -0.15 20.40 -19.28
C THR A 24 0.03 18.89 -19.11
N SER A 25 0.94 18.46 -18.23
CA SER A 25 1.24 17.05 -17.98
C SER A 25 1.34 16.72 -16.51
N ILE A 26 0.97 15.49 -16.16
CA ILE A 26 1.26 14.83 -14.89
C ILE A 26 2.13 13.63 -15.21
N SER A 27 3.29 13.51 -14.56
CA SER A 27 4.34 12.53 -14.90
C SER A 27 3.86 11.07 -14.90
N ASP A 28 2.86 10.76 -14.07
CA ASP A 28 2.31 9.42 -13.93
C ASP A 28 1.26 9.06 -15.01
N ILE A 29 0.75 10.05 -15.72
CA ILE A 29 -0.14 9.86 -16.88
C ILE A 29 0.70 9.74 -18.14
N LYS A 30 0.54 8.63 -18.87
CA LYS A 30 1.32 8.29 -20.06
C LYS A 30 0.43 8.29 -21.29
N ASP A 31 0.92 8.80 -22.40
CA ASP A 31 0.27 8.63 -23.71
C ASP A 31 0.91 7.43 -24.44
N TYR A 32 0.27 6.27 -24.30
CA TYR A 32 0.73 5.05 -24.98
C TYR A 32 0.33 5.04 -26.45
N GLN A 33 1.29 4.78 -27.32
CA GLN A 33 1.02 4.46 -28.73
C GLN A 33 0.64 2.99 -28.85
N VAL A 34 -0.59 2.73 -29.27
CA VAL A 34 -1.12 1.38 -29.41
C VAL A 34 -0.83 0.83 -30.79
N LYS A 35 -0.23 -0.36 -30.86
CA LYS A 35 -0.04 -1.16 -32.07
C LYS A 35 -0.87 -2.43 -32.00
N ILE A 36 -1.46 -2.85 -33.10
CA ILE A 36 -2.30 -4.06 -33.13
C ILE A 36 -1.41 -5.30 -33.11
N SER A 37 -1.69 -6.21 -32.18
CA SER A 37 -1.18 -7.58 -32.19
C SER A 37 -2.19 -8.51 -32.84
N LYS A 38 -1.72 -9.40 -33.71
CA LYS A 38 -2.55 -10.43 -34.37
C LYS A 38 -2.70 -11.70 -33.51
N ASN A 39 -2.07 -11.77 -32.35
CA ASN A 39 -2.16 -12.92 -31.46
C ASN A 39 -3.58 -12.99 -30.85
N PRO A 40 -4.36 -14.08 -31.09
CA PRO A 40 -5.74 -14.20 -30.62
C PRO A 40 -5.86 -14.62 -29.15
N ARG A 41 -4.76 -15.05 -28.50
CA ARG A 41 -4.81 -15.53 -27.12
C ARG A 41 -5.21 -14.39 -26.16
N PRO A 42 -6.09 -14.66 -25.20
CA PRO A 42 -6.39 -13.68 -24.15
C PRO A 42 -5.15 -13.40 -23.31
N ARG A 43 -5.01 -12.16 -22.86
CA ARG A 43 -3.90 -11.76 -22.02
C ARG A 43 -4.37 -10.83 -20.91
N LEU A 44 -3.91 -11.09 -19.67
CA LEU A 44 -4.07 -10.17 -18.56
C LEU A 44 -2.78 -9.37 -18.39
N ASN A 45 -2.91 -8.05 -18.31
CA ASN A 45 -1.80 -7.10 -18.18
C ASN A 45 -1.84 -6.45 -16.80
N LEU A 46 -0.81 -6.63 -15.98
CA LEU A 46 -0.63 -5.90 -14.74
C LEU A 46 0.09 -4.58 -15.01
N LEU A 47 -0.54 -3.44 -14.72
CA LEU A 47 0.14 -2.14 -14.71
C LEU A 47 0.67 -1.86 -13.30
N ILE A 48 1.98 -1.58 -13.21
CA ILE A 48 2.66 -1.41 -11.93
C ILE A 48 3.72 -0.30 -11.99
N THR A 49 4.06 0.27 -10.83
CA THR A 49 4.96 1.42 -10.75
C THR A 49 6.43 1.06 -10.84
N SER A 50 6.83 -0.06 -10.27
CA SER A 50 8.23 -0.53 -10.26
C SER A 50 8.29 -2.03 -10.07
N MET A 51 9.34 -2.64 -10.61
CA MET A 51 9.74 -4.03 -10.37
C MET A 51 11.17 -4.13 -9.84
N ASN A 52 11.76 -3.03 -9.39
CA ASN A 52 13.06 -3.07 -8.72
C ASN A 52 12.88 -3.56 -7.27
N SER A 53 13.69 -4.52 -6.82
CA SER A 53 13.54 -5.21 -5.53
C SER A 53 13.45 -4.25 -4.33
N GLN A 54 14.18 -3.11 -4.39
CA GLN A 54 14.12 -2.10 -3.34
C GLN A 54 12.79 -1.34 -3.27
N ASP A 55 11.95 -1.42 -4.30
CA ASP A 55 10.65 -0.75 -4.38
C ASP A 55 9.47 -1.72 -4.14
N VAL A 56 9.71 -3.04 -4.24
CA VAL A 56 8.67 -4.07 -4.11
C VAL A 56 8.36 -4.31 -2.62
N TYR A 57 7.52 -3.44 -2.07
CA TYR A 57 6.99 -3.56 -0.71
C TYR A 57 5.51 -3.96 -0.74
N ALA A 58 4.91 -4.03 0.45
CA ALA A 58 3.55 -4.50 0.71
C ALA A 58 2.56 -4.35 -0.46
N GLY A 59 2.31 -3.13 -0.96
CA GLY A 59 1.32 -2.89 -2.03
C GLY A 59 1.74 -3.49 -3.38
N ILE A 60 3.00 -3.29 -3.80
CA ILE A 60 3.51 -3.85 -5.06
C ILE A 60 3.57 -5.37 -4.97
N LYS A 61 4.10 -5.90 -3.85
CA LYS A 61 4.16 -7.34 -3.63
C LYS A 61 2.77 -7.96 -3.66
N SER A 62 1.80 -7.39 -2.94
CA SER A 62 0.41 -7.87 -2.94
C SER A 62 -0.20 -7.88 -4.34
N ALA A 63 0.09 -6.87 -5.17
CA ALA A 63 -0.38 -6.80 -6.54
C ALA A 63 0.21 -7.90 -7.43
N VAL A 64 1.52 -8.15 -7.32
CA VAL A 64 2.20 -9.23 -8.05
C VAL A 64 1.69 -10.58 -7.57
N ASP A 65 1.58 -10.81 -6.24
CA ASP A 65 1.09 -12.07 -5.67
C ASP A 65 -0.36 -12.35 -6.10
N PHE A 66 -1.21 -11.32 -6.17
CA PHE A 66 -2.57 -11.45 -6.71
C PHE A 66 -2.58 -11.78 -8.19
N PHE A 67 -1.77 -11.07 -8.98
CA PHE A 67 -1.69 -11.24 -10.44
C PHE A 67 -1.19 -12.62 -10.85
N VAL A 68 -0.14 -13.15 -10.19
CA VAL A 68 0.43 -14.46 -10.57
C VAL A 68 -0.54 -15.63 -10.30
N LYS A 69 -1.57 -15.44 -9.50
CA LYS A 69 -2.61 -16.45 -9.28
C LYS A 69 -3.46 -16.73 -10.52
N PHE A 70 -3.44 -15.82 -11.50
CA PHE A 70 -4.09 -16.03 -12.80
C PHE A 70 -3.33 -17.02 -13.70
N LYS A 71 -2.13 -17.49 -13.31
CA LYS A 71 -1.41 -18.58 -14.01
C LYS A 71 -2.23 -19.87 -14.14
N LYS A 72 -3.25 -20.06 -13.32
CA LYS A 72 -4.14 -21.24 -13.39
C LYS A 72 -5.10 -21.23 -14.58
N PHE A 73 -5.16 -20.12 -15.32
CA PHE A 73 -5.98 -20.01 -16.53
C PHE A 73 -5.10 -20.07 -17.78
N ASP A 74 -5.69 -20.58 -18.87
CA ASP A 74 -5.04 -20.63 -20.18
C ASP A 74 -5.05 -19.25 -20.87
N ILE A 75 -4.27 -18.36 -20.32
CA ILE A 75 -4.07 -16.98 -20.78
C ILE A 75 -2.61 -16.59 -20.71
N ASP A 76 -2.24 -15.61 -21.50
CA ASP A 76 -0.92 -14.98 -21.37
C ASP A 76 -0.93 -13.92 -20.24
N LEU A 77 0.21 -13.68 -19.63
CA LEU A 77 0.38 -12.73 -18.54
C LEU A 77 1.50 -11.73 -18.86
N ARG A 78 1.21 -10.43 -18.75
CA ARG A 78 2.20 -9.37 -18.99
C ARG A 78 2.23 -8.39 -17.83
N ILE A 79 3.42 -8.13 -17.29
CA ILE A 79 3.67 -7.05 -16.32
C ILE A 79 4.22 -5.85 -17.09
N ILE A 80 3.54 -4.71 -17.02
CA ILE A 80 3.91 -3.44 -17.64
C ILE A 80 4.37 -2.48 -16.55
N VAL A 81 5.67 -2.23 -16.49
CA VAL A 81 6.26 -1.29 -15.53
C VAL A 81 6.22 0.10 -16.12
N MET A 82 5.45 1.00 -15.51
CA MET A 82 5.19 2.33 -16.08
C MET A 82 5.78 3.51 -15.28
N GLY A 83 6.22 3.29 -14.06
CA GLY A 83 6.78 4.35 -13.20
C GLY A 83 8.29 4.42 -13.30
N LYS A 84 9.00 3.66 -12.49
CA LYS A 84 10.47 3.65 -12.48
C LYS A 84 11.03 2.68 -13.52
N ARG A 85 12.09 3.13 -14.20
CA ARG A 85 12.86 2.26 -15.11
C ARG A 85 13.34 1.01 -14.39
N ILE A 86 13.27 -0.12 -15.07
CA ILE A 86 13.80 -1.39 -14.56
C ILE A 86 15.32 -1.36 -14.56
N ASP A 87 15.90 -1.65 -13.41
CA ASP A 87 17.30 -2.02 -13.26
C ASP A 87 17.41 -3.54 -13.25
N GLU A 88 17.98 -4.12 -14.30
CA GLU A 88 18.08 -5.58 -14.47
C GLU A 88 18.81 -6.25 -13.30
N SER A 89 19.80 -5.57 -12.71
CA SER A 89 20.57 -6.10 -11.58
C SER A 89 19.76 -6.22 -10.29
N SER A 90 18.66 -5.47 -10.19
CA SER A 90 17.79 -5.40 -9.03
C SER A 90 16.34 -5.81 -9.34
N LEU A 91 16.09 -6.42 -10.49
CA LEU A 91 14.76 -6.86 -10.88
C LEU A 91 14.19 -7.85 -9.86
N TYR A 92 13.00 -7.58 -9.36
CA TYR A 92 12.28 -8.49 -8.47
C TYR A 92 11.88 -9.76 -9.23
N PRO A 93 12.31 -10.94 -8.77
CA PRO A 93 12.06 -12.18 -9.49
C PRO A 93 10.59 -12.58 -9.42
N VAL A 94 10.00 -12.84 -10.59
CA VAL A 94 8.68 -13.47 -10.70
C VAL A 94 8.88 -14.80 -11.43
N PRO A 95 8.66 -15.95 -10.76
CA PRO A 95 8.90 -17.25 -11.37
C PRO A 95 8.17 -17.41 -12.71
N ASP A 96 8.86 -17.94 -13.71
CA ASP A 96 8.40 -18.19 -15.09
C ASP A 96 8.16 -16.94 -15.95
N PHE A 97 8.51 -15.74 -15.47
CA PHE A 97 8.42 -14.53 -16.29
C PHE A 97 9.77 -14.18 -16.88
N THR A 98 9.77 -13.78 -18.17
CA THR A 98 10.93 -13.29 -18.90
C THR A 98 10.90 -11.78 -18.99
N PHE A 99 12.01 -11.11 -18.65
CA PHE A 99 12.16 -9.69 -18.86
C PHE A 99 12.53 -9.39 -20.32
N ILE A 100 11.78 -8.50 -20.95
CA ILE A 100 12.01 -8.03 -22.31
C ILE A 100 12.56 -6.61 -22.24
N LYS A 101 13.86 -6.47 -22.51
CA LYS A 101 14.58 -5.19 -22.37
C LYS A 101 14.15 -4.16 -23.40
N ASP A 102 14.04 -4.55 -24.65
CA ASP A 102 13.76 -3.68 -25.79
C ASP A 102 12.33 -3.87 -26.29
N TYR A 103 11.37 -3.65 -25.38
CA TYR A 103 9.96 -3.67 -25.73
C TYR A 103 9.55 -2.34 -26.41
N PRO A 104 8.72 -2.33 -27.46
CA PRO A 104 7.96 -3.45 -28.00
C PRO A 104 8.75 -4.30 -29.00
N ILE A 105 8.61 -5.60 -28.88
CA ILE A 105 9.13 -6.57 -29.86
C ILE A 105 8.08 -6.84 -30.94
N GLU A 106 8.53 -7.14 -32.16
CA GLU A 106 7.64 -7.41 -33.29
C GLU A 106 6.79 -8.68 -33.09
N ASN A 107 7.32 -9.68 -32.37
CA ASN A 107 6.61 -10.93 -32.07
C ASN A 107 6.00 -10.89 -30.67
N ASP A 108 4.70 -10.65 -30.59
CA ASP A 108 3.91 -10.67 -29.35
C ASP A 108 3.43 -12.11 -29.01
N ASN A 109 4.38 -13.07 -28.99
CA ASN A 109 4.07 -14.49 -28.81
C ASN A 109 4.47 -15.03 -27.41
N ASP A 110 5.20 -14.25 -26.62
CA ASP A 110 5.63 -14.67 -25.30
C ASP A 110 4.48 -14.70 -24.31
N SER A 111 4.35 -15.81 -23.58
CA SER A 111 3.19 -16.06 -22.72
C SER A 111 3.29 -15.40 -21.35
N LYS A 112 4.49 -15.14 -20.82
CA LYS A 112 4.72 -14.52 -19.50
C LYS A 112 5.90 -13.59 -19.56
N ILE A 113 5.63 -12.29 -19.62
CA ILE A 113 6.68 -11.27 -19.79
C ILE A 113 6.58 -10.12 -18.79
N ILE A 114 7.75 -9.51 -18.53
CA ILE A 114 7.87 -8.21 -17.86
C ILE A 114 8.45 -7.25 -18.88
N CYS A 115 7.84 -6.09 -19.07
CA CYS A 115 8.34 -5.06 -19.97
C CYS A 115 8.41 -3.68 -19.30
N ASP A 116 9.42 -2.90 -19.69
CA ASP A 116 9.61 -1.51 -19.23
C ASP A 116 8.92 -0.54 -20.19
N SER A 117 7.93 0.16 -19.69
CA SER A 117 7.25 1.24 -20.40
C SER A 117 7.29 2.55 -19.60
N SER A 118 8.31 2.73 -18.78
CA SER A 118 8.48 3.93 -17.94
C SER A 118 8.76 5.20 -18.73
N LYS A 119 9.23 5.10 -19.98
CA LYS A 119 9.44 6.23 -20.88
C LYS A 119 8.10 6.79 -21.38
N ASN A 120 8.04 8.10 -21.60
CA ASN A 120 6.91 8.73 -22.26
C ASN A 120 6.77 8.26 -23.71
N CYS A 121 5.52 8.19 -24.21
CA CYS A 121 5.20 7.76 -25.58
C CYS A 121 5.66 6.33 -25.91
N SER A 122 5.66 5.43 -24.93
CA SER A 122 5.97 4.02 -25.16
C SER A 122 4.92 3.38 -26.07
N SER A 123 5.37 2.54 -27.01
CA SER A 123 4.47 1.74 -27.84
C SER A 123 4.10 0.45 -27.14
N LEU A 124 2.82 0.07 -27.22
CA LEU A 124 2.31 -1.20 -26.70
C LEU A 124 1.62 -1.99 -27.81
N PHE A 125 1.96 -3.27 -27.97
CA PHE A 125 1.14 -4.18 -28.76
C PHE A 125 -0.08 -4.59 -27.95
N ILE A 126 -1.28 -4.39 -28.52
CA ILE A 126 -2.58 -4.68 -27.89
C ILE A 126 -3.31 -5.70 -28.72
N ARG A 127 -3.82 -6.73 -28.06
CA ARG A 127 -4.68 -7.79 -28.58
C ARG A 127 -6.14 -7.41 -28.45
N GLU A 128 -7.00 -7.99 -29.22
CA GLU A 128 -8.45 -7.84 -29.08
C GLU A 128 -8.92 -8.28 -27.67
N ARG A 129 -8.31 -9.34 -27.11
CA ARG A 129 -8.62 -9.89 -25.80
C ARG A 129 -7.54 -9.56 -24.76
N ASP A 130 -7.05 -8.32 -24.76
CA ASP A 130 -6.25 -7.79 -23.66
C ASP A 130 -7.14 -7.27 -22.54
N TYR A 131 -6.90 -7.71 -21.32
CA TYR A 131 -7.49 -7.23 -20.09
C TYR A 131 -6.42 -6.54 -19.26
N PHE A 132 -6.82 -5.60 -18.40
CA PHE A 132 -5.87 -4.85 -17.58
C PHE A 132 -6.20 -4.99 -16.10
N LEU A 133 -5.17 -5.19 -15.29
CA LEU A 133 -5.21 -5.16 -13.83
C LEU A 133 -4.45 -3.92 -13.38
N SER A 134 -5.15 -3.00 -12.73
CA SER A 134 -4.63 -1.76 -12.19
C SER A 134 -4.48 -1.83 -10.68
N THR A 135 -3.54 -1.06 -10.12
CA THR A 135 -3.17 -1.16 -8.69
C THR A 135 -3.06 0.20 -8.00
N MET A 136 -3.03 1.28 -8.78
CA MET A 136 -2.99 2.68 -8.36
C MET A 136 -3.86 3.50 -9.31
N TRP A 137 -4.35 4.66 -8.87
CA TRP A 137 -5.22 5.49 -9.69
C TRP A 137 -4.63 5.83 -11.08
N PHE A 138 -3.35 6.17 -11.13
CA PHE A 138 -2.73 6.48 -12.43
C PHE A 138 -2.52 5.23 -13.29
N THR A 139 -2.38 4.04 -12.70
CA THR A 139 -2.40 2.79 -13.48
C THR A 139 -3.80 2.51 -14.03
N ALA A 140 -4.86 2.82 -13.28
CA ALA A 140 -6.25 2.71 -13.73
C ALA A 140 -6.56 3.75 -14.82
N TYR A 141 -6.12 4.98 -14.66
CA TYR A 141 -6.27 6.04 -15.64
C TYR A 141 -5.59 5.70 -16.98
N ASN A 142 -4.36 5.18 -16.91
CA ASN A 142 -3.63 4.75 -18.11
C ASN A 142 -4.25 3.51 -18.74
N ALA A 143 -4.71 2.53 -17.94
CA ALA A 143 -5.42 1.36 -18.46
C ALA A 143 -6.70 1.74 -19.18
N ASP A 144 -7.47 2.68 -18.63
CA ASP A 144 -8.68 3.22 -19.28
C ASP A 144 -8.36 3.86 -20.63
N SER A 145 -7.31 4.70 -20.70
CA SER A 145 -6.85 5.29 -21.96
C SER A 145 -6.48 4.23 -23.00
N ILE A 146 -5.82 3.15 -22.59
CA ILE A 146 -5.48 2.04 -23.48
C ILE A 146 -6.74 1.28 -23.92
N LEU A 147 -7.67 0.99 -22.99
CA LEU A 147 -8.93 0.32 -23.26
C LEU A 147 -9.81 1.13 -24.23
N ASN A 148 -9.83 2.45 -24.12
CA ASN A 148 -10.51 3.34 -25.09
C ASN A 148 -9.90 3.24 -26.49
N LYS A 149 -8.58 3.11 -26.60
CA LYS A 149 -7.90 2.89 -27.90
C LYS A 149 -8.17 1.47 -28.43
N GLN A 150 -8.18 0.45 -27.56
CA GLN A 150 -8.53 -0.92 -27.92
C GLN A 150 -9.96 -1.02 -28.46
N GLU A 151 -10.92 -0.40 -27.79
CA GLU A 151 -12.31 -0.35 -28.23
C GLU A 151 -12.46 0.25 -29.63
N LYS A 152 -11.76 1.35 -29.91
CA LYS A 152 -11.75 1.97 -31.26
C LYS A 152 -11.16 1.06 -32.32
N LEU A 153 -10.21 0.18 -31.96
CA LEU A 153 -9.56 -0.73 -32.92
C LEU A 153 -10.36 -2.02 -33.16
N PHE A 154 -11.03 -2.54 -32.12
CA PHE A 154 -11.68 -3.85 -32.16
C PHE A 154 -13.20 -3.81 -31.96
N GLY A 155 -13.79 -2.64 -31.75
CA GLY A 155 -15.24 -2.45 -31.62
C GLY A 155 -15.84 -2.94 -30.29
N LYS A 156 -15.01 -3.29 -29.31
CA LYS A 156 -15.46 -3.81 -28.02
C LYS A 156 -14.58 -3.33 -26.88
N ARG A 157 -15.22 -2.79 -25.82
CA ARG A 157 -14.54 -2.43 -24.57
C ARG A 157 -14.43 -3.66 -23.66
N MET A 158 -13.19 -3.95 -23.24
CA MET A 158 -12.94 -5.03 -22.27
C MET A 158 -13.04 -4.50 -20.83
N PRO A 159 -13.48 -5.36 -19.87
CA PRO A 159 -13.49 -5.00 -18.46
C PRO A 159 -12.07 -4.77 -17.90
N MET A 160 -11.96 -3.86 -16.93
CA MET A 160 -10.73 -3.64 -16.16
C MET A 160 -10.87 -4.29 -14.79
N VAL A 161 -9.83 -4.98 -14.33
CA VAL A 161 -9.70 -5.40 -12.93
C VAL A 161 -8.95 -4.31 -12.17
N TYR A 162 -9.49 -3.83 -11.04
CA TYR A 162 -8.84 -2.80 -10.24
C TYR A 162 -8.65 -3.29 -8.80
N LEU A 163 -7.40 -3.58 -8.42
CA LEU A 163 -7.01 -3.89 -7.04
C LEU A 163 -6.82 -2.57 -6.27
N ILE A 164 -7.84 -2.15 -5.55
CA ILE A 164 -7.84 -0.93 -4.74
C ILE A 164 -7.26 -1.26 -3.37
N GLN A 165 -6.12 -0.65 -3.04
CA GLN A 165 -5.39 -0.92 -1.81
C GLN A 165 -5.52 0.18 -0.75
N ASP A 166 -6.05 1.33 -1.11
CA ASP A 166 -6.37 2.45 -0.21
C ASP A 166 -7.35 3.40 -0.92
N TYR A 167 -7.88 4.40 -0.20
CA TYR A 167 -8.58 5.52 -0.81
C TYR A 167 -7.55 6.56 -1.26
N GLU A 168 -7.11 6.44 -2.49
CA GLU A 168 -5.95 7.16 -3.03
C GLU A 168 -6.14 8.68 -3.19
N PRO A 169 -7.34 9.23 -3.41
CA PRO A 169 -7.55 10.68 -3.35
C PRO A 169 -7.04 11.28 -2.04
N GLY A 170 -7.16 10.55 -0.93
CA GLY A 170 -6.64 10.94 0.39
C GLY A 170 -5.11 11.04 0.49
N PHE A 171 -4.36 10.67 -0.54
CA PHE A 171 -2.89 10.86 -0.57
C PHE A 171 -2.50 12.29 -0.97
N TYR A 172 -3.44 13.05 -1.49
CA TYR A 172 -3.23 14.38 -2.03
C TYR A 172 -4.03 15.42 -1.24
N PRO A 173 -3.55 16.67 -1.13
CA PRO A 173 -4.42 17.77 -0.77
C PRO A 173 -5.51 17.90 -1.85
N TRP A 174 -6.51 18.74 -1.64
CA TRP A 174 -7.51 19.04 -2.67
C TRP A 174 -6.83 19.68 -3.88
N SER A 175 -6.62 18.90 -4.94
CA SER A 175 -5.73 19.19 -6.07
C SER A 175 -6.21 18.50 -7.34
N SER A 176 -5.50 18.70 -8.43
CA SER A 176 -5.73 17.98 -9.71
C SER A 176 -5.57 16.47 -9.52
N GLU A 177 -4.53 16.04 -8.78
CA GLU A 177 -4.25 14.63 -8.50
C GLU A 177 -5.37 13.99 -7.67
N TYR A 178 -5.96 14.74 -6.70
CA TYR A 178 -7.14 14.29 -5.95
C TYR A 178 -8.31 13.98 -6.89
N LEU A 179 -8.65 14.93 -7.77
CA LEU A 179 -9.77 14.78 -8.72
C LEU A 179 -9.52 13.65 -9.73
N LEU A 180 -8.30 13.52 -10.23
CA LEU A 180 -7.95 12.46 -11.17
C LEU A 180 -7.98 11.08 -10.50
N ALA A 181 -7.47 10.97 -9.27
CA ALA A 181 -7.54 9.73 -8.51
C ALA A 181 -9.01 9.34 -8.24
N GLU A 182 -9.83 10.30 -7.84
CA GLU A 182 -11.24 10.09 -7.57
C GLU A 182 -12.00 9.67 -8.84
N SER A 183 -11.74 10.31 -9.97
CA SER A 183 -12.39 10.00 -11.25
C SER A 183 -12.20 8.55 -11.70
N THR A 184 -11.10 7.89 -11.29
CA THR A 184 -10.85 6.49 -11.67
C THR A 184 -11.81 5.51 -11.01
N TYR A 185 -12.50 5.89 -9.95
CA TYR A 185 -13.51 5.07 -9.31
C TYR A 185 -14.90 5.14 -9.98
N HIS A 186 -15.05 6.01 -10.98
CA HIS A 186 -16.27 6.18 -11.78
C HIS A 186 -16.14 5.65 -13.21
N LEU A 187 -15.04 4.95 -13.53
CA LEU A 187 -14.86 4.34 -14.84
C LEU A 187 -15.83 3.17 -15.04
N GLU A 188 -16.25 2.95 -16.28
CA GLU A 188 -17.16 1.88 -16.63
C GLU A 188 -16.49 0.49 -16.67
N ASN A 189 -17.27 -0.57 -16.51
CA ASN A 189 -16.84 -1.97 -16.63
C ASN A 189 -15.67 -2.35 -15.70
N GLN A 190 -15.73 -1.94 -14.44
CA GLN A 190 -14.71 -2.26 -13.44
C GLN A 190 -15.10 -3.46 -12.59
N LEU A 191 -14.16 -4.42 -12.48
CA LEU A 191 -14.17 -5.50 -11.49
C LEU A 191 -13.23 -5.11 -10.37
N VAL A 192 -13.76 -4.66 -9.25
CA VAL A 192 -12.96 -4.08 -8.18
C VAL A 192 -12.67 -5.11 -7.09
N VAL A 193 -11.42 -5.14 -6.62
CA VAL A 193 -10.98 -5.95 -5.49
C VAL A 193 -10.39 -5.04 -4.42
N PHE A 194 -10.98 -5.05 -3.24
CA PHE A 194 -10.47 -4.32 -2.08
C PHE A 194 -9.61 -5.24 -1.19
N ASN A 195 -8.51 -4.72 -0.68
CA ASN A 195 -7.62 -5.47 0.22
C ASN A 195 -8.05 -5.42 1.69
N SER A 196 -9.28 -5.02 1.95
CA SER A 196 -9.90 -5.06 3.28
C SER A 196 -11.40 -4.80 3.20
N ARG A 197 -12.17 -5.42 4.09
CA ARG A 197 -13.59 -5.16 4.29
C ARG A 197 -13.85 -3.68 4.62
N TYR A 198 -13.06 -3.08 5.50
CA TYR A 198 -13.23 -1.68 5.91
C TYR A 198 -13.11 -0.70 4.74
N LEU A 199 -12.20 -1.00 3.81
CA LEU A 199 -12.04 -0.20 2.60
C LEU A 199 -13.25 -0.37 1.68
N LYS A 200 -13.74 -1.59 1.46
CA LYS A 200 -14.97 -1.83 0.70
C LYS A 200 -16.16 -1.09 1.31
N ASP A 201 -16.37 -1.21 2.62
CA ASP A 201 -17.46 -0.54 3.34
C ASP A 201 -17.39 0.99 3.21
N TYR A 202 -16.18 1.56 3.12
CA TYR A 202 -16.00 2.98 2.87
C TYR A 202 -16.50 3.38 1.48
N PHE A 203 -16.16 2.62 0.45
CA PHE A 203 -16.64 2.88 -0.91
C PHE A 203 -18.16 2.72 -1.02
N ASP A 204 -18.71 1.66 -0.46
CA ASP A 204 -20.17 1.42 -0.44
C ASP A 204 -20.90 2.56 0.27
N LYS A 205 -20.40 3.00 1.44
CA LYS A 205 -20.98 4.11 2.22
C LYS A 205 -20.98 5.44 1.45
N ASN A 206 -19.95 5.67 0.62
CA ASN A 206 -19.83 6.88 -0.18
C ASN A 206 -20.52 6.78 -1.56
N GLY A 207 -21.23 5.68 -1.83
CA GLY A 207 -22.06 5.54 -3.02
C GLY A 207 -21.30 5.20 -4.30
N TYR A 208 -20.09 4.69 -4.23
CA TYR A 208 -19.38 4.18 -5.41
C TYR A 208 -20.02 2.89 -5.92
N VAL A 209 -20.23 2.80 -7.22
CA VAL A 209 -20.88 1.65 -7.87
C VAL A 209 -19.93 1.03 -8.88
N PHE A 210 -19.73 -0.28 -8.78
CA PHE A 210 -18.88 -1.05 -9.67
C PHE A 210 -19.64 -2.20 -10.30
N GLU A 211 -19.20 -2.68 -11.45
CA GLU A 211 -19.79 -3.84 -12.13
C GLU A 211 -19.79 -5.09 -11.24
N LYS A 212 -18.66 -5.33 -10.59
CA LYS A 212 -18.50 -6.33 -9.51
C LYS A 212 -17.52 -5.80 -8.49
N SER A 213 -17.78 -6.09 -7.22
CA SER A 213 -16.85 -5.76 -6.14
C SER A 213 -16.57 -6.97 -5.24
N PHE A 214 -15.32 -7.17 -4.92
CA PHE A 214 -14.81 -8.22 -4.04
C PHE A 214 -13.95 -7.62 -2.95
N TYR A 215 -13.72 -8.33 -1.87
CA TYR A 215 -12.71 -7.97 -0.88
C TYR A 215 -12.05 -9.21 -0.31
N PHE A 216 -10.86 -9.05 0.21
CA PHE A 216 -10.21 -10.03 1.05
C PHE A 216 -9.66 -9.32 2.30
N ASP A 217 -9.79 -9.98 3.44
CA ASP A 217 -9.21 -9.46 4.66
C ASP A 217 -7.71 -9.85 4.77
N PRO A 218 -6.90 -9.03 5.45
CA PRO A 218 -5.49 -9.33 5.64
C PRO A 218 -5.31 -10.62 6.45
N VAL A 219 -4.26 -11.37 6.12
CA VAL A 219 -3.78 -12.51 6.89
C VAL A 219 -2.36 -12.27 7.37
N LEU A 220 -2.00 -12.85 8.50
CA LEU A 220 -0.66 -12.68 9.07
C LEU A 220 0.41 -13.22 8.12
N ASN A 221 1.45 -12.43 7.92
CA ASN A 221 2.61 -12.84 7.13
C ASN A 221 3.18 -14.16 7.65
N GLU A 222 3.55 -15.08 6.76
CA GLU A 222 4.02 -16.42 7.09
C GLU A 222 5.24 -16.40 8.02
N ASN A 223 6.22 -15.53 7.77
CA ASN A 223 7.41 -15.43 8.61
C ASN A 223 7.06 -14.93 10.01
N LEU A 224 6.13 -13.96 10.14
CA LEU A 224 5.60 -13.54 11.44
C LEU A 224 4.88 -14.69 12.13
N ARG A 225 4.07 -15.45 11.42
CA ARG A 225 3.35 -16.63 11.94
C ARG A 225 4.33 -17.68 12.48
N ASN A 226 5.41 -17.95 11.75
CA ASN A 226 6.44 -18.90 12.18
C ASN A 226 7.10 -18.46 13.51
N VAL A 227 7.48 -17.17 13.62
CA VAL A 227 8.03 -16.64 14.87
C VAL A 227 7.01 -16.70 16.01
N LEU A 228 5.75 -16.38 15.74
CA LEU A 228 4.66 -16.44 16.71
C LEU A 228 4.42 -17.87 17.23
N ASN A 229 4.46 -18.86 16.36
CA ASN A 229 4.28 -20.27 16.73
C ASN A 229 5.44 -20.81 17.59
N LEU A 230 6.66 -20.36 17.31
CA LEU A 230 7.85 -20.76 18.06
C LEU A 230 7.94 -20.11 19.45
N ASN A 231 7.48 -18.87 19.60
CA ASN A 231 7.73 -18.04 20.77
C ASN A 231 6.45 -17.55 21.48
N GLY A 232 5.28 -17.68 20.87
CA GLY A 232 4.04 -17.06 21.38
C GLY A 232 3.54 -17.61 22.72
N ASN A 233 3.99 -18.80 23.12
CA ASN A 233 3.68 -19.42 24.43
C ASN A 233 4.82 -19.28 25.43
N SER A 234 5.93 -18.63 25.07
CA SER A 234 7.07 -18.42 25.95
C SER A 234 6.75 -17.32 26.96
N ASN A 235 7.16 -17.50 28.20
CA ASN A 235 7.03 -16.48 29.25
C ASN A 235 8.12 -15.40 29.02
N ILE A 236 7.94 -14.55 27.98
CA ILE A 236 8.89 -13.49 27.62
C ILE A 236 8.64 -12.30 28.55
N GLU A 237 9.66 -11.88 29.29
CA GLU A 237 9.60 -10.66 30.07
C GLU A 237 9.52 -9.43 29.15
N ARG A 238 8.43 -8.67 29.25
CA ARG A 238 8.22 -7.45 28.47
C ARG A 238 8.83 -6.25 29.16
N LYS A 239 9.55 -5.48 28.36
CA LYS A 239 10.21 -4.22 28.78
C LYS A 239 9.22 -3.05 28.67
N ASN A 240 9.45 -2.02 29.47
CA ASN A 240 8.71 -0.74 29.34
C ASN A 240 9.10 -0.06 28.03
N ARG A 241 8.55 -0.54 26.93
CA ARG A 241 8.82 -0.06 25.59
C ARG A 241 7.53 0.33 24.88
N ILE A 242 7.56 1.51 24.28
CA ILE A 242 6.58 2.00 23.32
C ILE A 242 7.19 1.84 21.94
N LEU A 243 6.61 0.98 21.11
CA LEU A 243 6.96 0.84 19.71
C LEU A 243 5.87 1.49 18.88
N PHE A 244 6.22 2.43 18.00
CA PHE A 244 5.24 2.93 17.06
C PHE A 244 5.68 2.76 15.60
N TYR A 245 4.67 2.58 14.73
CA TYR A 245 4.91 2.51 13.31
C TYR A 245 5.06 3.93 12.75
N GLY A 246 6.32 4.34 12.54
CA GLY A 246 6.71 5.70 12.20
C GLY A 246 7.21 5.82 10.77
N ARG A 247 6.43 6.51 9.93
CA ARG A 247 6.82 6.84 8.55
C ARG A 247 6.54 8.32 8.28
N PRO A 248 7.46 9.22 8.65
CA PRO A 248 7.27 10.67 8.49
C PRO A 248 7.04 11.09 7.02
N SER A 249 7.57 10.34 6.04
CA SER A 249 7.32 10.59 4.62
C SER A 249 5.87 10.27 4.18
N LYS A 250 5.09 9.59 5.01
CA LYS A 250 3.71 9.19 4.71
C LYS A 250 2.73 9.91 5.63
N ALA A 251 2.17 11.01 5.17
CA ALA A 251 1.29 11.89 5.95
C ALA A 251 0.18 11.15 6.71
N ARG A 252 -0.42 10.10 6.09
CA ARG A 252 -1.49 9.30 6.70
C ARG A 252 -1.09 8.49 7.94
N ASN A 253 0.21 8.32 8.21
CA ASN A 253 0.67 7.69 9.46
C ASN A 253 0.71 8.65 10.65
N ALA A 254 0.39 9.94 10.44
CA ALA A 254 0.24 10.96 11.48
C ALA A 254 1.44 11.02 12.46
N PHE A 255 2.67 10.86 11.95
CA PHE A 255 3.90 10.83 12.73
C PHE A 255 4.03 12.02 13.68
N GLN A 256 3.73 13.24 13.20
CA GLN A 256 3.81 14.46 14.00
C GLN A 256 2.82 14.45 15.18
N LEU A 257 1.59 13.94 14.96
CA LEU A 257 0.59 13.80 16.03
C LEU A 257 1.09 12.85 17.13
N ILE A 258 1.73 11.74 16.76
CA ILE A 258 2.32 10.79 17.71
C ILE A 258 3.41 11.48 18.53
N CYS A 259 4.32 12.21 17.89
CA CYS A 259 5.39 12.95 18.60
C CYS A 259 4.82 13.95 19.60
N MET A 260 3.82 14.74 19.20
CA MET A 260 3.16 15.73 20.08
C MET A 260 2.43 15.06 21.24
N ALA A 261 1.79 13.92 21.00
CA ALA A 261 1.14 13.15 22.06
C ALA A 261 2.13 12.53 23.05
N LEU A 262 3.26 12.03 22.57
CA LEU A 262 4.35 11.55 23.43
C LEU A 262 4.93 12.65 24.33
N GLU A 263 5.13 13.86 23.78
CA GLU A 263 5.52 15.01 24.62
C GLU A 263 4.47 15.33 25.69
N LYS A 264 3.17 15.32 25.33
CA LYS A 264 2.09 15.56 26.25
C LYS A 264 1.99 14.47 27.31
N TRP A 265 2.10 13.21 26.91
CA TRP A 265 2.11 12.05 27.82
C TRP A 265 3.23 12.16 28.86
N SER A 266 4.41 12.59 28.48
CA SER A 266 5.54 12.74 29.42
C SER A 266 5.32 13.77 30.53
N LEU A 267 4.34 14.67 30.35
CA LEU A 267 3.91 15.61 31.38
C LEU A 267 2.82 15.04 32.29
N LEU A 268 2.13 13.98 31.84
CA LEU A 268 1.06 13.33 32.60
C LEU A 268 1.60 12.16 33.43
N ASP A 269 2.66 11.50 32.97
CA ASP A 269 3.21 10.31 33.57
C ASP A 269 4.57 10.59 34.22
N GLU A 270 4.61 10.67 35.54
CA GLU A 270 5.84 10.91 36.33
C GLU A 270 6.90 9.84 36.10
N ASN A 271 6.49 8.61 35.69
CA ASN A 271 7.37 7.50 35.38
C ASN A 271 7.74 7.42 33.89
N SER A 272 7.42 8.43 33.10
CA SER A 272 7.71 8.44 31.67
C SER A 272 9.20 8.20 31.33
N SER A 273 10.10 8.60 32.21
CA SER A 273 11.55 8.36 32.05
C SER A 273 11.97 6.89 32.16
N GLN A 274 11.11 6.01 32.67
CA GLN A 274 11.33 4.55 32.75
C GLN A 274 10.95 3.83 31.44
N TRP A 275 10.41 4.56 30.44
CA TRP A 275 9.98 4.02 29.18
C TRP A 275 10.97 4.35 28.06
N GLU A 276 11.27 3.34 27.25
CA GLU A 276 12.01 3.52 26.01
C GLU A 276 11.00 3.69 24.86
N ILE A 277 11.28 4.64 23.95
CA ILE A 277 10.40 4.94 22.81
C ILE A 277 11.13 4.61 21.50
N TYR A 278 10.50 3.81 20.64
CA TYR A 278 11.08 3.35 19.39
C TYR A 278 10.13 3.58 18.22
N SER A 279 10.72 4.01 17.08
CA SER A 279 10.02 4.13 15.80
C SER A 279 10.56 3.09 14.82
N ALA A 280 9.69 2.30 14.20
CA ALA A 280 10.02 1.38 13.11
C ALA A 280 9.22 1.70 11.85
N GLY A 281 9.78 1.41 10.65
CA GLY A 281 9.10 1.52 9.36
C GLY A 281 9.80 2.40 8.33
N GLU A 282 10.53 3.42 8.75
CA GLU A 282 11.32 4.28 7.87
C GLU A 282 12.63 4.66 8.55
N ASP A 283 13.70 4.73 7.76
CA ASP A 283 15.01 5.16 8.25
C ASP A 283 14.98 6.68 8.55
N LEU A 284 15.23 7.04 9.79
CA LEU A 284 15.31 8.42 10.24
C LEU A 284 16.34 8.56 11.35
N LYS A 285 16.79 9.77 11.62
CA LYS A 285 17.60 10.05 12.79
C LYS A 285 16.75 10.03 14.05
N ASP A 286 17.35 9.71 15.18
CA ASP A 286 16.68 9.80 16.47
C ASP A 286 16.04 11.18 16.66
N VAL A 287 14.78 11.18 17.13
CA VAL A 287 14.00 12.41 17.31
C VAL A 287 14.02 12.81 18.76
N LYS A 288 14.65 13.95 19.06
CA LYS A 288 14.62 14.52 20.39
C LYS A 288 13.29 15.26 20.60
N LEU A 289 12.56 14.86 21.63
CA LEU A 289 11.35 15.53 22.07
C LEU A 289 11.68 16.47 23.24
N LYS A 290 10.72 17.29 23.64
CA LYS A 290 10.81 18.05 24.90
C LYS A 290 10.90 17.07 26.08
N ASN A 291 11.27 17.58 27.25
CA ASN A 291 11.44 16.79 28.49
C ASN A 291 12.51 15.66 28.39
N ASN A 292 13.53 15.86 27.54
CA ASN A 292 14.63 14.92 27.33
C ASN A 292 14.24 13.54 26.82
N LEU A 293 13.03 13.35 26.36
CA LEU A 293 12.63 12.13 25.68
C LEU A 293 13.31 12.00 24.33
N VAL A 294 13.65 10.79 23.96
CA VAL A 294 14.23 10.48 22.65
C VAL A 294 13.48 9.33 22.03
N ILE A 295 12.98 9.55 20.82
CA ILE A 295 12.48 8.46 19.97
C ILE A 295 13.70 7.89 19.24
N LYS A 296 14.03 6.64 19.55
CA LYS A 296 15.10 5.90 18.87
C LYS A 296 14.58 5.32 17.57
N SER A 297 15.29 5.54 16.47
CA SER A 297 14.92 4.96 15.18
C SER A 297 15.45 3.55 15.05
N LEU A 298 14.56 2.61 14.70
CA LEU A 298 14.91 1.24 14.33
C LEU A 298 14.98 1.08 12.80
N GLY A 299 14.60 2.11 12.05
CA GLY A 299 14.57 2.06 10.60
C GLY A 299 13.66 0.95 10.06
N LYS A 300 14.08 0.36 8.94
CA LYS A 300 13.46 -0.84 8.37
C LYS A 300 14.06 -2.08 9.03
N MET A 301 13.24 -2.83 9.72
CA MET A 301 13.65 -4.05 10.40
C MET A 301 13.43 -5.28 9.50
N SER A 302 14.21 -6.36 9.71
CA SER A 302 13.82 -7.68 9.22
C SER A 302 12.55 -8.16 9.93
N VAL A 303 11.82 -9.05 9.30
CA VAL A 303 10.55 -9.58 9.86
C VAL A 303 10.80 -10.26 11.20
N GLU A 304 11.89 -11.01 11.32
CA GLU A 304 12.29 -11.73 12.52
C GLU A 304 12.64 -10.77 13.68
N ASN A 305 13.39 -9.72 13.39
CA ASN A 305 13.76 -8.71 14.40
C ASN A 305 12.54 -7.90 14.83
N TYR A 306 11.66 -7.55 13.92
CA TYR A 306 10.41 -6.86 14.21
C TYR A 306 9.51 -7.73 15.12
N ALA A 307 9.35 -9.01 14.81
CA ALA A 307 8.59 -9.96 15.62
C ALA A 307 9.13 -10.08 17.06
N LYS A 308 10.44 -10.26 17.21
CA LYS A 308 11.10 -10.32 18.53
C LYS A 308 10.91 -9.03 19.31
N PHE A 309 11.06 -7.88 18.63
CA PHE A 309 10.89 -6.58 19.26
C PHE A 309 9.45 -6.37 19.76
N MET A 310 8.45 -6.82 18.99
CA MET A 310 7.05 -6.79 19.43
C MET A 310 6.80 -7.68 20.65
N LEU A 311 7.37 -8.90 20.70
CA LEU A 311 7.25 -9.79 21.85
C LEU A 311 7.84 -9.19 23.13
N GLU A 312 8.90 -8.40 23.04
CA GLU A 312 9.57 -7.75 24.17
C GLU A 312 8.98 -6.39 24.54
N SER A 313 8.07 -5.83 23.76
CA SER A 313 7.49 -4.50 23.97
C SER A 313 6.11 -4.58 24.59
N LYS A 314 5.75 -3.59 25.43
CA LYS A 314 4.45 -3.52 26.09
C LYS A 314 3.40 -2.79 25.26
N ILE A 315 3.74 -1.65 24.68
CA ILE A 315 2.78 -0.75 24.06
C ILE A 315 3.13 -0.54 22.59
N GLY A 316 2.12 -0.61 21.73
CA GLY A 316 2.17 -0.28 20.30
C GLY A 316 1.35 0.97 19.98
N ILE A 317 1.84 1.80 19.07
CA ILE A 317 1.06 2.90 18.50
C ILE A 317 1.15 2.80 16.97
N SER A 318 0.00 2.75 16.30
CA SER A 318 -0.02 2.77 14.84
C SER A 318 -1.25 3.52 14.35
N LEU A 319 -1.05 4.73 13.84
CA LEU A 319 -2.12 5.55 13.31
C LEU A 319 -2.21 5.42 11.80
N MET A 320 -3.43 5.47 11.27
CA MET A 320 -3.70 5.47 9.85
C MET A 320 -4.91 6.36 9.54
N VAL A 321 -4.66 7.52 8.94
CA VAL A 321 -5.69 8.45 8.46
C VAL A 321 -6.17 7.99 7.09
N SER A 322 -6.88 6.88 7.08
CA SER A 322 -7.38 6.18 5.89
C SER A 322 -8.42 5.14 6.31
N PRO A 323 -9.37 4.76 5.44
CA PRO A 323 -10.27 3.64 5.67
C PRO A 323 -9.55 2.27 5.67
N HIS A 324 -8.31 2.17 5.20
CA HIS A 324 -7.51 0.96 5.26
C HIS A 324 -7.08 0.66 6.72
N PRO A 325 -7.19 -0.60 7.21
CA PRO A 325 -6.93 -0.93 8.62
C PRO A 325 -5.47 -0.76 9.03
N SER A 326 -4.53 -0.82 8.08
CA SER A 326 -3.08 -0.97 8.32
C SER A 326 -2.71 -2.35 8.90
N TYR A 327 -1.55 -2.87 8.56
CA TYR A 327 -1.10 -4.17 9.09
C TYR A 327 -0.43 -4.05 10.48
N PRO A 328 0.42 -3.03 10.76
CA PRO A 328 1.15 -2.95 12.01
C PRO A 328 0.30 -3.02 13.28
N PRO A 329 -0.88 -2.38 13.41
CA PRO A 329 -1.66 -2.51 14.63
C PRO A 329 -2.20 -3.93 14.83
N LEU A 330 -2.53 -4.65 13.76
CA LEU A 330 -2.98 -6.04 13.82
C LEU A 330 -1.84 -6.97 14.23
N GLU A 331 -0.64 -6.75 13.67
CA GLU A 331 0.58 -7.49 14.00
C GLU A 331 0.96 -7.28 15.47
N MET A 332 1.11 -6.02 15.91
CA MET A 332 1.48 -5.66 17.28
C MET A 332 0.51 -6.27 18.31
N ALA A 333 -0.80 -6.19 18.06
CA ALA A 333 -1.81 -6.73 18.95
C ALA A 333 -1.76 -8.27 19.02
N THR A 334 -1.57 -8.94 17.87
CA THR A 334 -1.41 -10.39 17.78
C THR A 334 -0.18 -10.87 18.57
N PHE A 335 0.90 -10.07 18.55
CA PHE A 335 2.10 -10.35 19.33
C PHE A 335 1.99 -9.94 20.83
N GLY A 336 0.81 -9.52 21.28
CA GLY A 336 0.49 -9.31 22.70
C GLY A 336 0.83 -7.92 23.23
N MET A 337 1.12 -6.95 22.39
CA MET A 337 1.25 -5.55 22.78
C MET A 337 -0.14 -4.94 22.99
N LYS A 338 -0.29 -3.99 23.93
CA LYS A 338 -1.48 -3.14 23.99
C LYS A 338 -1.33 -2.02 22.97
N VAL A 339 -2.25 -1.93 22.04
CA VAL A 339 -2.11 -1.11 20.81
C VAL A 339 -3.11 0.04 20.81
N LEU A 340 -2.61 1.25 20.61
CA LEU A 340 -3.40 2.43 20.33
C LEU A 340 -3.43 2.70 18.82
N THR A 341 -4.62 2.81 18.27
CA THR A 341 -4.86 3.20 16.88
C THR A 341 -6.01 4.18 16.80
N ASN A 342 -6.37 4.64 15.60
CA ASN A 342 -7.51 5.52 15.38
C ASN A 342 -8.59 4.84 14.55
N SER A 343 -9.86 5.15 14.85
CA SER A 343 -10.96 4.93 13.92
C SER A 343 -10.89 5.92 12.75
N PHE A 344 -11.51 5.59 11.63
CA PHE A 344 -11.60 6.48 10.47
C PHE A 344 -12.82 6.10 9.63
N VAL A 345 -13.88 6.90 9.71
CA VAL A 345 -15.16 6.75 8.99
C VAL A 345 -15.80 5.37 9.20
N THR A 346 -15.48 4.38 8.37
CA THR A 346 -15.96 2.98 8.47
C THR A 346 -14.96 2.05 9.15
N LYS A 347 -13.73 2.50 9.30
CA LYS A 347 -12.68 1.72 9.93
C LYS A 347 -12.74 1.84 11.45
N ASP A 348 -13.10 0.77 12.12
CA ASP A 348 -12.84 0.53 13.54
C ASP A 348 -12.35 -0.91 13.68
N ILE A 349 -11.16 -1.08 14.22
CA ILE A 349 -10.53 -2.39 14.38
C ILE A 349 -10.48 -2.84 15.85
N SER A 350 -11.26 -2.22 16.72
CA SER A 350 -11.34 -2.60 18.15
C SER A 350 -11.82 -4.03 18.38
N ASP A 351 -12.70 -4.53 17.48
CA ASP A 351 -13.23 -5.90 17.55
C ASP A 351 -12.24 -6.97 17.06
N PHE A 352 -11.12 -6.55 16.47
CA PHE A 352 -10.14 -7.49 15.95
C PHE A 352 -9.49 -8.31 17.08
N ASN A 353 -9.16 -7.65 18.20
CA ASN A 353 -8.42 -8.23 19.30
C ASN A 353 -8.50 -7.32 20.53
N GLU A 354 -8.70 -7.90 21.75
CA GLU A 354 -8.78 -7.15 23.03
C GLU A 354 -7.53 -6.30 23.35
N ASN A 355 -6.43 -6.54 22.65
CA ASN A 355 -5.23 -5.74 22.77
C ASN A 355 -5.31 -4.41 22.01
N ILE A 356 -6.34 -4.18 21.18
CA ILE A 356 -6.49 -2.96 20.38
C ILE A 356 -7.47 -2.00 21.03
N LYS A 357 -7.01 -0.77 21.22
CA LYS A 357 -7.86 0.38 21.52
C LYS A 357 -7.89 1.31 20.32
N SER A 358 -9.01 1.36 19.63
CA SER A 358 -9.27 2.32 18.54
C SER A 358 -9.84 3.62 19.14
N ILE A 359 -9.19 4.74 18.86
CA ILE A 359 -9.54 6.06 19.42
C ILE A 359 -10.38 6.81 18.40
N GLU A 360 -11.64 7.06 18.74
CA GLU A 360 -12.52 7.92 17.96
C GLU A 360 -12.17 9.39 18.18
N HIS A 361 -12.27 10.23 17.14
CA HIS A 361 -11.94 11.65 17.19
C HIS A 361 -10.58 11.94 17.84
N ILE A 362 -9.58 11.19 17.41
CA ILE A 362 -8.21 11.26 17.94
C ILE A 362 -7.65 12.68 17.88
N ASN A 363 -7.00 13.10 18.96
CA ASN A 363 -6.22 14.31 19.05
C ASN A 363 -5.06 14.12 20.03
N ILE A 364 -4.22 15.14 20.21
CA ILE A 364 -3.01 15.07 21.04
C ILE A 364 -3.35 14.65 22.47
N ASN A 365 -4.38 15.27 23.09
CA ASN A 365 -4.72 15.00 24.48
C ASN A 365 -5.28 13.57 24.65
N ARG A 366 -6.24 13.18 23.81
CA ARG A 366 -6.84 11.84 23.88
C ARG A 366 -5.79 10.73 23.70
N LEU A 367 -4.87 10.89 22.74
CA LEU A 367 -3.81 9.90 22.55
C LEU A 367 -2.85 9.86 23.76
N ALA A 368 -2.49 11.02 24.32
CA ALA A 368 -1.64 11.10 25.52
C ALA A 368 -2.31 10.49 26.76
N GLU A 369 -3.60 10.76 26.96
CA GLU A 369 -4.39 10.22 28.08
C GLU A 369 -4.56 8.70 27.97
N GLU A 370 -4.86 8.17 26.79
CA GLU A 370 -4.95 6.71 26.59
C GLU A 370 -3.57 6.04 26.76
N LEU A 371 -2.50 6.68 26.31
CA LEU A 371 -1.15 6.20 26.56
C LEU A 371 -0.83 6.19 28.05
N HIS A 372 -1.16 7.25 28.80
CA HIS A 372 -0.98 7.32 30.24
C HIS A 372 -1.75 6.20 30.97
N ARG A 373 -2.97 5.91 30.58
CA ARG A 373 -3.74 4.79 31.13
C ARG A 373 -3.03 3.45 30.92
N LEU A 374 -2.45 3.22 29.73
CA LEU A 374 -1.73 1.98 29.45
C LEU A 374 -0.40 1.87 30.19
N THR A 375 0.30 3.00 30.42
CA THR A 375 1.60 3.00 31.13
C THR A 375 1.46 2.85 32.64
N THR A 376 0.31 3.24 33.21
CA THR A 376 0.04 3.18 34.66
C THR A 376 -0.80 1.96 35.08
N ALA A 377 -1.50 1.31 34.14
CA ALA A 377 -2.32 0.14 34.46
C ALA A 377 -1.46 -1.11 34.74
N GLN A 378 -1.89 -1.90 35.72
CA GLN A 378 -1.44 -3.30 35.85
C GLN A 378 -2.09 -4.11 34.71
N THR A 379 -1.35 -4.35 33.65
CA THR A 379 -1.87 -4.97 32.43
C THR A 379 -1.26 -6.34 32.22
N ASP A 380 -2.10 -7.32 31.93
CA ASP A 380 -1.68 -8.63 31.48
C ASP A 380 -1.43 -8.58 29.96
N TYR A 381 -0.19 -8.85 29.58
CA TYR A 381 0.25 -8.80 28.18
C TYR A 381 0.20 -10.21 27.57
N LYS A 382 -0.94 -10.60 27.01
CA LYS A 382 -1.13 -11.91 26.40
C LYS A 382 -1.07 -11.85 24.89
N VAL A 383 -0.41 -12.84 24.30
CA VAL A 383 -0.54 -13.16 22.89
C VAL A 383 -1.97 -13.66 22.65
N LEU A 384 -2.75 -12.89 21.89
CA LEU A 384 -4.13 -13.22 21.55
C LEU A 384 -4.21 -13.44 20.04
N LYS A 385 -4.54 -14.65 19.63
CA LYS A 385 -4.63 -15.03 18.23
C LYS A 385 -6.05 -14.82 17.74
N ASN A 386 -6.23 -13.92 16.76
CA ASN A 386 -7.42 -13.92 15.95
C ASN A 386 -7.26 -15.01 14.88
N ASP A 387 -8.03 -16.09 14.98
CA ASP A 387 -7.86 -17.28 14.13
C ASP A 387 -8.02 -16.97 12.64
N ASN A 388 -8.93 -16.08 12.26
CA ASN A 388 -9.11 -15.68 10.89
C ASN A 388 -7.89 -14.94 10.33
N TYR A 389 -7.19 -14.17 11.16
CA TYR A 389 -6.00 -13.44 10.77
C TYR A 389 -4.74 -14.32 10.79
N VAL A 390 -4.57 -15.14 11.83
CA VAL A 390 -3.36 -15.96 12.03
C VAL A 390 -3.37 -17.20 11.15
N ASN A 391 -4.53 -17.90 11.11
CA ASN A 391 -4.68 -19.20 10.46
C ASN A 391 -5.63 -19.15 9.24
N GLY A 392 -6.15 -17.97 8.93
CA GLY A 392 -7.11 -17.80 7.84
C GLY A 392 -6.54 -18.19 6.49
N VAL A 393 -7.38 -18.79 5.66
CA VAL A 393 -7.08 -19.00 4.25
C VAL A 393 -7.43 -17.72 3.50
N SER A 394 -6.49 -17.23 2.72
CA SER A 394 -6.71 -16.04 1.90
C SER A 394 -7.88 -16.29 0.93
N GLN A 395 -8.83 -15.38 0.89
CA GLN A 395 -9.95 -15.40 -0.04
C GLN A 395 -9.54 -15.11 -1.49
N ILE A 396 -8.28 -14.78 -1.71
CA ILE A 396 -7.75 -14.35 -3.02
C ILE A 396 -7.99 -15.39 -4.10
N ASP A 397 -7.80 -16.69 -3.82
CA ASP A 397 -7.98 -17.74 -4.84
C ASP A 397 -9.42 -17.84 -5.32
N THR A 398 -10.39 -17.72 -4.43
CA THR A 398 -11.82 -17.67 -4.77
C THR A 398 -12.16 -16.41 -5.58
N ILE A 399 -11.60 -15.26 -5.23
CA ILE A 399 -11.80 -14.01 -5.97
C ILE A 399 -11.24 -14.13 -7.38
N VAL A 400 -10.04 -14.68 -7.53
CA VAL A 400 -9.39 -14.91 -8.84
C VAL A 400 -10.23 -15.88 -9.68
N ASP A 401 -10.82 -16.94 -9.09
CA ASP A 401 -11.73 -17.83 -9.80
C ASP A 401 -13.00 -17.12 -10.29
N ASN A 402 -13.60 -16.28 -9.45
CA ASN A 402 -14.79 -15.50 -9.81
C ASN A 402 -14.49 -14.48 -10.93
N ILE A 403 -13.34 -13.82 -10.88
CA ILE A 403 -12.90 -12.90 -11.94
C ILE A 403 -12.65 -13.69 -13.23
N GLY A 404 -11.95 -14.82 -13.17
CA GLY A 404 -11.68 -15.65 -14.33
C GLY A 404 -12.97 -16.17 -14.98
N LEU A 405 -13.95 -16.58 -14.18
CA LEU A 405 -15.28 -16.98 -14.67
C LEU A 405 -16.01 -15.81 -15.35
N TYR A 406 -16.00 -14.62 -14.76
CA TYR A 406 -16.62 -13.43 -15.34
C TYR A 406 -15.97 -13.05 -16.68
N LEU A 407 -14.63 -13.09 -16.76
CA LEU A 407 -13.86 -12.79 -17.97
C LEU A 407 -13.84 -13.96 -18.98
N LYS A 408 -14.48 -15.09 -18.64
CA LYS A 408 -14.54 -16.31 -19.45
C LYS A 408 -13.17 -16.88 -19.79
N PHE A 409 -12.27 -16.87 -18.81
CA PHE A 409 -10.97 -17.55 -18.92
C PHE A 409 -11.14 -19.05 -18.72
N GLN A 410 -10.53 -19.85 -19.58
CA GLN A 410 -10.49 -21.30 -19.43
C GLN A 410 -9.43 -21.67 -18.41
N LYS A 411 -9.71 -22.64 -17.52
CA LYS A 411 -8.66 -23.18 -16.63
C LYS A 411 -7.69 -24.02 -17.45
N CYS A 412 -6.42 -24.00 -17.06
CA CYS A 412 -5.45 -24.97 -17.61
C CYS A 412 -5.93 -26.39 -17.30
N GLU A 413 -5.84 -27.29 -18.26
CA GLU A 413 -5.99 -28.72 -18.01
C GLU A 413 -4.81 -29.16 -17.12
N VAL A 414 -5.10 -29.82 -15.99
CA VAL A 414 -4.12 -30.27 -15.00
C VAL A 414 -3.44 -31.54 -15.50
#